data_4c66a4ebb9a5d2c72d25617a8f7a6366
#
_entry.id   4c66a4ebb9a5d2c72d25617a8f7a6366
#
_cell.length_a   1.000
_cell.length_b   1.000
_cell.length_c   1.000
_cell.angle_alpha   90.00
_cell.angle_beta   90.00
_cell.angle_gamma   90.00
#
_symmetry.space_group_name_H-M   'P 1'
#
loop_
_entity.id
_entity.type
_entity.pdbx_description
1 polymer ?
#
loop_
_entity_poly.entity_id
_entity_poly.type
_entity_poly.pdbx_seq_one_letter_code
_entity_poly.pdbx_strand_id
1 'polypeptide(L)'
;MNRALVAFGIVALIVGVGIGYLMYTHPEGLNPAWPMGMALLAPAVFLLGGLHMIAAGLGQPRLSNAMLRAIIFCFVAIIHWAAFFTTHIQCVATLSFLGSKIVEWFPSEMECRDSLRVIVGVVDALIVIAVGAFAWHRHRVSRKEPGR
;
A
#
# COMPACT_ATOMS: atom_id res chain seq x y z
N MET A 1 -24.42 10.49 -7.07
CA MET A 1 -23.13 10.55 -7.81
C MET A 1 -22.30 11.71 -7.25
N ASN A 2 -21.10 11.42 -6.73
CA ASN A 2 -20.19 12.45 -6.22
C ASN A 2 -19.19 12.84 -7.34
N ARG A 3 -19.45 13.97 -8.02
CA ARG A 3 -18.65 14.43 -9.16
C ARG A 3 -17.18 14.75 -8.77
N ALA A 4 -16.95 15.22 -7.54
CA ALA A 4 -15.59 15.52 -7.08
C ALA A 4 -14.75 14.24 -6.97
N LEU A 5 -15.30 13.17 -6.39
CA LEU A 5 -14.59 11.87 -6.31
C LEU A 5 -14.28 11.31 -7.70
N VAL A 6 -15.21 11.43 -8.64
CA VAL A 6 -14.99 10.98 -10.03
C VAL A 6 -13.85 11.79 -10.68
N ALA A 7 -13.85 13.13 -10.53
CA ALA A 7 -12.80 13.97 -11.09
C ALA A 7 -11.43 13.65 -10.50
N PHE A 8 -11.31 13.53 -9.16
CA PHE A 8 -10.07 13.12 -8.53
C PHE A 8 -9.60 11.72 -8.97
N GLY A 9 -10.53 10.79 -9.14
CA GLY A 9 -10.22 9.47 -9.66
C GLY A 9 -9.63 9.50 -11.07
N ILE A 10 -10.17 10.34 -11.94
CA ILE A 10 -9.65 10.54 -13.31
C ILE A 10 -8.22 11.12 -13.27
N VAL A 11 -7.98 12.12 -12.42
CA VAL A 11 -6.64 12.70 -12.25
C VAL A 11 -5.66 11.63 -11.76
N ALA A 12 -6.04 10.83 -10.77
CA ALA A 12 -5.20 9.75 -10.27
C ALA A 12 -4.88 8.71 -11.36
N LEU A 13 -5.83 8.38 -12.23
CA LEU A 13 -5.58 7.50 -13.38
C LEU A 13 -4.56 8.09 -14.35
N ILE A 14 -4.70 9.37 -14.70
CA ILE A 14 -3.75 10.06 -15.60
C ILE A 14 -2.35 10.06 -15.00
N VAL A 15 -2.23 10.37 -13.71
CA VAL A 15 -0.95 10.32 -12.99
C VAL A 15 -0.36 8.91 -12.98
N GLY A 16 -1.16 7.90 -12.68
CA GLY A 16 -0.72 6.50 -12.68
C GLY A 16 -0.22 6.02 -14.04
N VAL A 17 -0.94 6.36 -15.12
CA VAL A 17 -0.51 6.06 -16.49
C VAL A 17 0.79 6.82 -16.82
N GLY A 18 0.88 8.11 -16.47
CA GLY A 18 2.07 8.93 -16.71
C GLY A 18 3.30 8.37 -16.00
N ILE A 19 3.19 7.99 -14.71
CA ILE A 19 4.28 7.36 -13.96
C ILE A 19 4.68 6.03 -14.61
N GLY A 20 3.71 5.18 -14.95
CA GLY A 20 3.98 3.89 -15.59
C GLY A 20 4.69 4.05 -16.94
N TYR A 21 4.28 5.03 -17.74
CA TYR A 21 4.92 5.36 -19.01
C TYR A 21 6.37 5.83 -18.81
N LEU A 22 6.60 6.75 -17.87
CA LEU A 22 7.95 7.23 -17.56
C LEU A 22 8.87 6.09 -17.08
N MET A 23 8.38 5.21 -16.20
CA MET A 23 9.14 4.05 -15.74
C MET A 23 9.47 3.06 -16.88
N TYR A 24 8.56 2.91 -17.83
CA TYR A 24 8.78 2.05 -18.98
C TYR A 24 9.80 2.63 -19.98
N THR A 25 9.74 3.94 -20.22
CA THR A 25 10.61 4.62 -21.20
C THR A 25 11.99 4.99 -20.64
N HIS A 26 12.11 5.13 -19.32
CA HIS A 26 13.34 5.50 -18.63
C HIS A 26 13.68 4.52 -17.50
N PRO A 27 13.93 3.24 -17.83
CA PRO A 27 14.22 2.21 -16.82
C PRO A 27 15.55 2.48 -16.08
N GLU A 28 16.44 3.29 -16.63
CA GLU A 28 17.69 3.73 -16.00
C GLU A 28 17.45 4.55 -14.71
N GLY A 29 16.30 5.17 -14.56
CA GLY A 29 15.90 5.89 -13.35
C GLY A 29 15.41 4.99 -12.22
N LEU A 30 15.19 3.70 -12.50
CA LEU A 30 14.74 2.73 -11.50
C LEU A 30 15.92 2.18 -10.72
N ASN A 31 15.69 1.90 -9.43
CA ASN A 31 16.69 1.20 -8.63
C ASN A 31 16.94 -0.20 -9.25
N PRO A 32 18.17 -0.54 -9.66
CA PRO A 32 18.48 -1.82 -10.28
C PRO A 32 18.21 -3.04 -9.36
N ALA A 33 18.12 -2.83 -8.05
CA ALA A 33 17.77 -3.87 -7.08
C ALA A 33 16.27 -4.25 -7.12
N TRP A 34 15.44 -3.48 -7.83
CA TRP A 34 14.01 -3.72 -7.93
C TRP A 34 13.66 -4.36 -9.29
N PRO A 35 13.09 -5.57 -9.31
CA PRO A 35 12.59 -6.12 -10.56
C PRO A 35 11.50 -5.22 -11.12
N MET A 36 11.47 -5.07 -12.45
CA MET A 36 10.51 -4.22 -13.16
C MET A 36 9.06 -4.47 -12.71
N GLY A 37 8.70 -5.74 -12.45
CA GLY A 37 7.36 -6.08 -11.97
C GLY A 37 7.02 -5.42 -10.63
N MET A 38 7.99 -5.29 -9.72
CA MET A 38 7.78 -4.62 -8.43
C MET A 38 7.72 -3.10 -8.58
N ALA A 39 8.55 -2.54 -9.46
CA ALA A 39 8.50 -1.11 -9.77
C ALA A 39 7.12 -0.70 -10.34
N LEU A 40 6.50 -1.54 -11.16
CA LEU A 40 5.17 -1.30 -11.73
C LEU A 40 4.03 -1.36 -10.71
N LEU A 41 4.24 -1.89 -9.50
CA LEU A 41 3.23 -1.84 -8.44
C LEU A 41 2.96 -0.40 -7.97
N ALA A 42 3.93 0.50 -8.03
CA ALA A 42 3.74 1.89 -7.65
C ALA A 42 2.69 2.60 -8.55
N PRO A 43 2.83 2.64 -9.88
CA PRO A 43 1.76 3.17 -10.74
C PRO A 43 0.45 2.39 -10.64
N ALA A 44 0.49 1.07 -10.40
CA ALA A 44 -0.72 0.27 -10.21
C ALA A 44 -1.56 0.73 -9.01
N VAL A 45 -0.94 1.17 -7.93
CA VAL A 45 -1.65 1.74 -6.77
C VAL A 45 -2.42 3.00 -7.16
N PHE A 46 -1.84 3.90 -7.96
CA PHE A 46 -2.53 5.09 -8.47
C PHE A 46 -3.70 4.73 -9.39
N LEU A 47 -3.53 3.74 -10.26
CA LEU A 47 -4.59 3.26 -11.15
C LEU A 47 -5.75 2.65 -10.34
N LEU A 48 -5.46 1.77 -9.40
CA LEU A 48 -6.46 1.16 -8.53
C LEU A 48 -7.14 2.20 -7.62
N GLY A 49 -6.37 3.18 -7.11
CA GLY A 49 -6.88 4.29 -6.32
C GLY A 49 -7.84 5.17 -7.13
N GLY A 50 -7.47 5.49 -8.36
CA GLY A 50 -8.33 6.23 -9.30
C GLY A 50 -9.64 5.48 -9.59
N LEU A 51 -9.56 4.19 -9.90
CA LEU A 51 -10.74 3.34 -10.12
C LEU A 51 -11.61 3.21 -8.86
N HIS A 52 -10.99 3.09 -7.68
CA HIS A 52 -11.71 3.09 -6.39
C HIS A 52 -12.52 4.37 -6.19
N MET A 53 -11.90 5.53 -6.41
CA MET A 53 -12.56 6.83 -6.28
C MET A 53 -13.71 6.99 -7.28
N ILE A 54 -13.52 6.58 -8.53
CA ILE A 54 -14.57 6.60 -9.56
C ILE A 54 -15.72 5.70 -9.15
N ALA A 55 -15.45 4.46 -8.76
CA ALA A 55 -16.47 3.51 -8.33
C ALA A 55 -17.26 4.00 -7.11
N ALA A 56 -16.57 4.58 -6.13
CA ALA A 56 -17.20 5.20 -4.96
C ALA A 56 -18.06 6.41 -5.37
N GLY A 57 -17.56 7.26 -6.24
CA GLY A 57 -18.31 8.44 -6.76
C GLY A 57 -19.56 8.06 -7.58
N LEU A 58 -19.53 6.92 -8.24
CA LEU A 58 -20.66 6.35 -8.99
C LEU A 58 -21.63 5.54 -8.10
N GLY A 59 -21.33 5.36 -6.82
CA GLY A 59 -22.16 4.58 -5.90
C GLY A 59 -22.08 3.07 -6.12
N GLN A 60 -20.93 2.57 -6.59
CA GLN A 60 -20.68 1.13 -6.79
C GLN A 60 -19.82 0.53 -5.66
N PRO A 61 -20.41 0.21 -4.48
CA PRO A 61 -19.62 -0.17 -3.31
C PRO A 61 -18.90 -1.51 -3.49
N ARG A 62 -19.44 -2.44 -4.27
CA ARG A 62 -18.78 -3.74 -4.51
C ARG A 62 -17.46 -3.56 -5.27
N LEU A 63 -17.46 -2.75 -6.34
CA LEU A 63 -16.28 -2.47 -7.13
C LEU A 63 -15.27 -1.64 -6.33
N SER A 64 -15.73 -0.61 -5.63
CA SER A 64 -14.90 0.22 -4.74
C SER A 64 -14.17 -0.64 -3.70
N ASN A 65 -14.87 -1.54 -3.01
CA ASN A 65 -14.27 -2.43 -2.02
C ASN A 65 -13.27 -3.43 -2.64
N ALA A 66 -13.53 -3.91 -3.86
CA ALA A 66 -12.60 -4.80 -4.56
C ALA A 66 -11.28 -4.06 -4.89
N MET A 67 -11.37 -2.82 -5.40
CA MET A 67 -10.21 -1.99 -5.69
C MET A 67 -9.40 -1.66 -4.42
N LEU A 68 -10.09 -1.32 -3.31
CA LEU A 68 -9.44 -1.07 -2.03
C LEU A 68 -8.64 -2.29 -1.53
N ARG A 69 -9.21 -3.49 -1.65
CA ARG A 69 -8.49 -4.73 -1.29
C ARG A 69 -7.27 -4.95 -2.16
N ALA A 70 -7.38 -4.69 -3.47
CA ALA A 70 -6.25 -4.79 -4.39
C ALA A 70 -5.13 -3.78 -4.05
N ILE A 71 -5.48 -2.54 -3.68
CA ILE A 71 -4.52 -1.54 -3.21
C ILE A 71 -3.78 -2.03 -1.97
N ILE A 72 -4.51 -2.51 -0.96
CA ILE A 72 -3.91 -3.05 0.27
C ILE A 72 -2.95 -4.19 -0.07
N PHE A 73 -3.36 -5.11 -0.95
CA PHE A 73 -2.50 -6.21 -1.39
C PHE A 73 -1.22 -5.71 -2.06
N CYS A 74 -1.30 -4.70 -2.96
CA CYS A 74 -0.13 -4.10 -3.59
C CYS A 74 0.83 -3.50 -2.56
N PHE A 75 0.32 -2.75 -1.57
CA PHE A 75 1.15 -2.19 -0.52
C PHE A 75 1.84 -3.26 0.32
N VAL A 76 1.10 -4.28 0.73
CA VAL A 76 1.66 -5.42 1.48
C VAL A 76 2.74 -6.10 0.66
N ALA A 77 2.51 -6.36 -0.63
CA ALA A 77 3.50 -6.98 -1.51
C ALA A 77 4.78 -6.15 -1.64
N ILE A 78 4.65 -4.81 -1.81
CA ILE A 78 5.81 -3.90 -1.92
C ILE A 78 6.62 -3.92 -0.62
N ILE A 79 5.97 -3.80 0.53
CA ILE A 79 6.64 -3.75 1.84
C ILE A 79 7.34 -5.07 2.13
N HIS A 80 6.68 -6.21 1.87
CA HIS A 80 7.28 -7.53 2.05
C HIS A 80 8.47 -7.74 1.11
N TRP A 81 8.33 -7.35 -0.15
CA TRP A 81 9.44 -7.42 -1.08
C TRP A 81 10.63 -6.61 -0.58
N ALA A 82 10.41 -5.35 -0.18
CA ALA A 82 11.45 -4.49 0.35
C ALA A 82 12.12 -5.10 1.59
N ALA A 83 11.34 -5.67 2.52
CA ALA A 83 11.86 -6.23 3.77
C ALA A 83 12.68 -7.51 3.59
N PHE A 84 12.30 -8.38 2.65
CA PHE A 84 12.82 -9.74 2.58
C PHE A 84 13.69 -10.03 1.35
N PHE A 85 13.47 -9.33 0.24
CA PHE A 85 14.09 -9.66 -1.04
C PHE A 85 15.03 -8.57 -1.57
N THR A 86 14.97 -7.35 -1.07
CA THR A 86 15.88 -6.28 -1.52
C THR A 86 17.24 -6.44 -0.86
N THR A 87 18.30 -6.47 -1.67
CA THR A 87 19.69 -6.64 -1.20
C THR A 87 20.35 -5.33 -0.78
N HIS A 88 19.93 -4.20 -1.38
CA HIS A 88 20.47 -2.87 -1.12
C HIS A 88 19.34 -1.92 -0.74
N ILE A 89 19.18 -1.68 0.56
CA ILE A 89 18.22 -0.71 1.11
C ILE A 89 19.03 0.41 1.76
N GLN A 90 18.82 1.63 1.29
CA GLN A 90 19.30 2.82 1.98
C GLN A 90 18.15 3.41 2.79
N CYS A 91 18.33 3.48 4.09
CA CYS A 91 17.40 4.15 4.97
C CYS A 91 17.96 5.49 5.43
N VAL A 92 17.09 6.47 5.47
CA VAL A 92 17.37 7.74 6.15
C VAL A 92 16.37 7.84 7.27
N ALA A 93 16.87 7.83 8.50
CA ALA A 93 16.03 8.07 9.65
C ALA A 93 16.12 9.55 10.05
N THR A 94 15.00 10.25 10.02
CA THR A 94 14.92 11.68 10.34
C THR A 94 13.96 11.87 11.50
N LEU A 95 14.46 12.43 12.59
CA LEU A 95 13.62 12.92 13.68
C LEU A 95 13.31 14.41 13.44
N SER A 96 12.03 14.72 13.21
CA SER A 96 11.57 16.10 13.05
C SER A 96 10.55 16.46 14.12
N PHE A 97 10.65 17.69 14.62
CA PHE A 97 9.69 18.26 15.57
C PHE A 97 9.23 19.62 15.05
N LEU A 98 7.92 19.83 14.95
CA LEU A 98 7.29 21.05 14.42
C LEU A 98 7.82 21.49 13.05
N GLY A 99 8.16 20.53 12.19
CA GLY A 99 8.66 20.79 10.83
C GLY A 99 10.16 21.08 10.74
N SER A 100 10.88 21.15 11.87
CA SER A 100 12.34 21.30 11.92
C SER A 100 13.00 19.93 12.07
N LYS A 101 13.99 19.62 11.22
CA LYS A 101 14.82 18.42 11.38
C LYS A 101 15.71 18.58 12.61
N ILE A 102 15.59 17.65 13.59
CA ILE A 102 16.40 17.65 14.81
C ILE A 102 17.62 16.78 14.61
N VAL A 103 17.41 15.55 14.12
CA VAL A 103 18.45 14.56 13.91
C VAL A 103 18.17 13.81 12.61
N GLU A 104 19.23 13.59 11.85
CA GLU A 104 19.22 12.74 10.67
C GLU A 104 20.38 11.76 10.82
N TRP A 105 20.08 10.45 10.74
CA TRP A 105 21.13 9.43 10.76
C TRP A 105 20.90 8.40 9.66
N PHE A 106 21.99 7.81 9.21
CA PHE A 106 22.02 6.83 8.15
C PHE A 106 22.35 5.47 8.80
N PRO A 107 21.35 4.65 9.16
CA PRO A 107 21.61 3.32 9.67
C PRO A 107 22.29 2.46 8.61
N SER A 108 23.07 1.47 9.05
CA SER A 108 23.65 0.49 8.14
C SER A 108 22.54 -0.27 7.38
N GLU A 109 22.86 -0.80 6.20
CA GLU A 109 21.89 -1.58 5.41
C GLU A 109 21.29 -2.75 6.21
N MET A 110 22.08 -3.36 7.08
CA MET A 110 21.63 -4.46 7.96
C MET A 110 20.62 -3.98 9.00
N GLU A 111 20.93 -2.91 9.73
CA GLU A 111 20.02 -2.33 10.72
C GLU A 111 18.71 -1.85 10.10
N CYS A 112 18.81 -1.25 8.91
CA CYS A 112 17.65 -0.82 8.15
C CYS A 112 16.73 -1.99 7.80
N ARG A 113 17.31 -3.06 7.26
CA ARG A 113 16.56 -4.25 6.85
C ARG A 113 15.93 -4.97 8.04
N ASP A 114 16.66 -5.11 9.13
CA ASP A 114 16.15 -5.76 10.33
C ASP A 114 15.03 -4.94 10.98
N SER A 115 15.17 -3.61 11.04
CA SER A 115 14.10 -2.72 11.49
C SER A 115 12.85 -2.85 10.61
N LEU A 116 13.00 -2.92 9.28
CA LEU A 116 11.89 -3.08 8.36
C LEU A 116 11.19 -4.44 8.55
N ARG A 117 11.96 -5.52 8.75
CA ARG A 117 11.42 -6.86 9.03
C ARG A 117 10.62 -6.90 10.32
N VAL A 118 11.12 -6.23 11.37
CA VAL A 118 10.39 -6.13 12.64
C VAL A 118 9.07 -5.38 12.44
N ILE A 119 9.09 -4.25 11.74
CA ILE A 119 7.88 -3.47 11.44
C ILE A 119 6.87 -4.32 10.65
N VAL A 120 7.31 -5.00 9.61
CA VAL A 120 6.46 -5.89 8.80
C VAL A 120 5.88 -7.00 9.68
N GLY A 121 6.70 -7.65 10.50
CA GLY A 121 6.24 -8.70 11.39
C GLY A 121 5.19 -8.24 12.41
N VAL A 122 5.36 -7.03 12.96
CA VAL A 122 4.36 -6.42 13.85
C VAL A 122 3.06 -6.11 13.11
N VAL A 123 3.14 -5.56 11.91
CA VAL A 123 1.95 -5.27 11.08
C VAL A 123 1.21 -6.54 10.73
N ASP A 124 1.92 -7.60 10.32
CA ASP A 124 1.33 -8.90 10.00
C ASP A 124 0.63 -9.51 11.23
N ALA A 125 1.27 -9.46 12.40
CA ALA A 125 0.67 -9.93 13.64
C ALA A 125 -0.63 -9.18 13.97
N LEU A 126 -0.63 -7.84 13.81
CA LEU A 126 -1.83 -7.02 14.02
C LEU A 126 -2.94 -7.36 13.02
N ILE A 127 -2.61 -7.60 11.76
CA ILE A 127 -3.59 -8.02 10.74
C ILE A 127 -4.19 -9.36 11.12
N VAL A 128 -3.38 -10.35 11.51
CA VAL A 128 -3.86 -11.67 11.92
C VAL A 128 -4.78 -11.58 13.13
N ILE A 129 -4.41 -10.79 14.14
CA ILE A 129 -5.23 -10.55 15.33
C ILE A 129 -6.56 -9.89 14.94
N ALA A 130 -6.52 -8.86 14.10
CA ALA A 130 -7.74 -8.14 13.68
C ALA A 130 -8.68 -9.05 12.88
N VAL A 131 -8.15 -9.84 11.95
CA VAL A 131 -8.93 -10.81 11.16
C VAL A 131 -9.51 -11.90 12.06
N GLY A 132 -8.71 -12.43 13.00
CA GLY A 132 -9.15 -13.42 13.97
C GLY A 132 -10.27 -12.89 14.87
N ALA A 133 -10.11 -11.67 15.41
CA ALA A 133 -11.13 -11.02 16.23
C ALA A 133 -12.44 -10.78 15.44
N PHE A 134 -12.32 -10.34 14.19
CA PHE A 134 -13.48 -10.13 13.31
C PHE A 134 -14.21 -11.44 12.99
N ALA A 135 -13.49 -12.50 12.65
CA ALA A 135 -14.04 -13.82 12.38
C ALA A 135 -14.74 -14.39 13.63
N TRP A 136 -14.11 -14.24 14.79
CA TRP A 136 -14.70 -14.63 16.08
C TRP A 136 -15.99 -13.88 16.41
N HIS A 137 -15.99 -12.56 16.23
CA HIS A 137 -17.18 -11.73 16.43
C HIS A 137 -18.33 -12.16 15.52
N ARG A 138 -18.04 -12.35 14.23
CA ARG A 138 -19.02 -12.79 13.25
C ARG A 138 -19.61 -14.16 13.59
N HIS A 139 -18.78 -15.09 14.06
CA HIS A 139 -19.23 -16.42 14.47
C HIS A 139 -20.11 -16.38 15.72
N ARG A 140 -19.83 -15.50 16.68
CA ARG A 140 -20.68 -15.29 17.86
C ARG A 140 -22.04 -14.71 17.50
N VAL A 141 -22.10 -13.75 16.60
CA VAL A 141 -23.38 -13.13 16.16
C VAL A 141 -24.23 -14.16 15.42
N SER A 142 -23.65 -14.94 14.52
CA SER A 142 -24.36 -16.00 13.78
C SER A 142 -24.95 -17.09 14.68
N ARG A 143 -24.36 -17.38 15.85
CA ARG A 143 -24.88 -18.35 16.81
C ARG A 143 -26.05 -17.82 17.67
N LYS A 144 -26.21 -16.48 17.76
CA LYS A 144 -27.26 -15.88 18.59
C LYS A 144 -28.57 -15.70 17.86
N GLU A 145 -28.63 -15.90 16.53
CA GLU A 145 -29.85 -15.86 15.71
C GLU A 145 -30.13 -17.21 15.03
N PRO A 146 -30.35 -18.30 15.79
CA PRO A 146 -30.85 -19.54 15.19
C PRO A 146 -32.36 -19.45 15.02
N GLY A 147 -32.82 -18.86 13.90
CA GLY A 147 -34.25 -18.95 13.55
C GLY A 147 -34.97 -17.62 13.29
N ARG A 148 -34.49 -16.85 12.33
CA ARG A 148 -35.32 -15.91 11.59
C ARG A 148 -35.30 -16.26 10.10
#